data_e47552e418b2f5bd97ec2dc2d1f1ff36
#
_entry.id   e47552e418b2f5bd97ec2dc2d1f1ff36
#
_cell.length_a   1.000
_cell.length_b   1.000
_cell.length_c   1.000
_cell.angle_alpha   90.00
_cell.angle_beta   90.00
_cell.angle_gamma   90.00
#
_symmetry.space_group_name_H-M   'P 1'
#
loop_
_entity.id
_entity.type
_entity.pdbx_description
1 polymer ?
#
loop_
_entity_poly.entity_id
_entity_poly.type
_entity_poly.pdbx_seq_one_letter_code
_entity_poly.pdbx_strand_id
1 'polypeptide(L)'
;MARDVQRPETIDVTTPRPDEPGDPGAARAAEAARADATEVPLATAELAADGLALAAQLAGMALARTASDQLVAAHLLRAGLEGGISTIAFNLRRMAAGPVRDDLAARAGRLEDIRRAAAALTERLTAMVEQP
;
A
#
# COMPACT_ATOMS: atom_id res chain seq x y z
N MET A 1 3.04 56.65 6.72
CA MET A 1 2.83 55.87 5.48
C MET A 1 2.57 54.45 5.89
N ALA A 2 1.30 54.08 6.13
CA ALA A 2 0.92 52.76 6.58
C ALA A 2 0.82 51.84 5.35
N ARG A 3 1.55 50.72 5.36
CA ARG A 3 1.42 49.64 4.35
C ARG A 3 0.16 48.84 4.67
N ASP A 4 -0.76 48.87 3.73
CA ASP A 4 -1.96 48.06 3.73
C ASP A 4 -1.53 46.58 3.58
N VAL A 5 -1.67 45.80 4.63
CA VAL A 5 -1.42 44.37 4.63
C VAL A 5 -2.68 43.71 4.11
N GLN A 6 -2.71 43.37 2.81
CA GLN A 6 -3.76 42.54 2.25
C GLN A 6 -3.84 41.23 3.00
N ARG A 7 -4.99 40.98 3.66
CA ARG A 7 -5.32 39.67 4.24
C ARG A 7 -5.43 38.66 3.10
N PRO A 8 -4.85 37.46 3.23
CA PRO A 8 -5.08 36.42 2.26
C PRO A 8 -6.57 36.07 2.24
N GLU A 9 -7.13 35.99 1.04
CA GLU A 9 -8.50 35.52 0.83
C GLU A 9 -8.68 34.17 1.49
N THR A 10 -9.68 34.08 2.36
CA THR A 10 -10.10 32.81 2.97
C THR A 10 -10.59 31.90 1.84
N ILE A 11 -9.91 30.80 1.60
CA ILE A 11 -10.41 29.75 0.71
C ILE A 11 -11.68 29.22 1.38
N ASP A 12 -12.82 29.54 0.80
CA ASP A 12 -14.12 29.01 1.21
C ASP A 12 -14.18 27.55 0.80
N VAL A 13 -13.75 26.66 1.70
CA VAL A 13 -13.92 25.22 1.55
C VAL A 13 -15.39 24.94 1.85
N THR A 14 -16.23 25.10 0.84
CA THR A 14 -17.64 24.71 0.92
C THR A 14 -17.70 23.21 1.09
N THR A 15 -17.81 22.76 2.34
CA THR A 15 -18.08 21.36 2.66
C THR A 15 -19.46 21.02 2.08
N PRO A 16 -19.58 20.04 1.14
CA PRO A 16 -20.88 19.64 0.61
C PRO A 16 -21.80 19.26 1.78
N ARG A 17 -23.00 19.83 1.82
CA ARG A 17 -24.00 19.46 2.82
C ARG A 17 -24.44 18.02 2.57
N PRO A 18 -24.56 17.18 3.62
CA PRO A 18 -24.89 15.76 3.46
C PRO A 18 -26.26 15.47 2.84
N ASP A 19 -27.09 16.47 2.61
CA ASP A 19 -28.49 16.32 2.22
C ASP A 19 -28.81 16.78 0.77
N GLU A 20 -27.85 17.24 -0.01
CA GLU A 20 -28.04 17.46 -1.44
C GLU A 20 -27.88 16.14 -2.19
N PRO A 21 -28.84 15.73 -3.05
CA PRO A 21 -28.63 14.59 -3.94
C PRO A 21 -27.40 14.92 -4.80
N GLY A 22 -26.29 14.23 -4.48
CA GLY A 22 -24.99 14.53 -5.07
C GLY A 22 -25.06 14.47 -6.60
N ASP A 23 -24.47 15.44 -7.28
CA ASP A 23 -24.28 15.43 -8.72
C ASP A 23 -23.70 14.06 -9.16
N PRO A 24 -24.35 13.29 -10.05
CA PRO A 24 -23.87 12.01 -10.53
C PRO A 24 -22.44 12.12 -11.13
N GLY A 25 -22.06 13.26 -11.68
CA GLY A 25 -20.74 13.54 -12.18
C GLY A 25 -19.70 13.62 -11.05
N ALA A 26 -20.02 14.29 -9.96
CA ALA A 26 -19.17 14.38 -8.78
C ALA A 26 -18.98 13.01 -8.09
N ALA A 27 -20.03 12.19 -8.03
CA ALA A 27 -19.95 10.85 -7.48
C ALA A 27 -19.03 9.94 -8.32
N ARG A 28 -19.12 10.00 -9.64
CA ARG A 28 -18.21 9.26 -10.56
C ARG A 28 -16.78 9.73 -10.45
N ALA A 29 -16.54 11.03 -10.36
CA ALA A 29 -15.21 11.59 -10.19
C ALA A 29 -14.59 11.16 -8.86
N ALA A 30 -15.36 11.14 -7.78
CA ALA A 30 -14.91 10.67 -6.48
C ALA A 30 -14.56 9.17 -6.50
N GLU A 31 -15.34 8.35 -7.22
CA GLU A 31 -15.06 6.92 -7.36
C GLU A 31 -13.80 6.66 -8.19
N ALA A 32 -13.61 7.38 -9.30
CA ALA A 32 -12.39 7.32 -10.08
C ALA A 32 -11.16 7.72 -9.25
N ALA A 33 -11.26 8.80 -8.47
CA ALA A 33 -10.18 9.23 -7.58
C ALA A 33 -9.84 8.19 -6.51
N ARG A 34 -10.83 7.43 -5.99
CA ARG A 34 -10.57 6.32 -5.05
C ARG A 34 -9.87 5.16 -5.73
N ALA A 35 -10.26 4.82 -6.95
CA ALA A 35 -9.59 3.79 -7.74
C ALA A 35 -8.11 4.17 -7.97
N ASP A 36 -7.83 5.38 -8.45
CA ASP A 36 -6.48 5.88 -8.67
C ASP A 36 -5.65 5.91 -7.38
N ALA A 37 -6.25 6.35 -6.26
CA ALA A 37 -5.60 6.36 -4.95
C ALA A 37 -5.31 4.94 -4.42
N THR A 38 -5.95 3.90 -4.95
CA THR A 38 -5.72 2.50 -4.59
C THR A 38 -4.62 1.86 -5.44
N GLU A 39 -4.41 2.33 -6.67
CA GLU A 39 -3.37 1.79 -7.57
C GLU A 39 -1.95 1.99 -7.02
N VAL A 40 -1.66 3.12 -6.39
CA VAL A 40 -0.32 3.40 -5.86
C VAL A 40 0.08 2.42 -4.75
N PRO A 41 -0.71 2.23 -3.67
CA PRO A 41 -0.38 1.24 -2.64
C PRO A 41 -0.38 -0.19 -3.19
N LEU A 42 -1.21 -0.49 -4.21
CA LEU A 42 -1.22 -1.79 -4.86
C LEU A 42 0.09 -2.04 -5.63
N ALA A 43 0.51 -1.10 -6.46
CA ALA A 43 1.78 -1.21 -7.18
C ALA A 43 2.98 -1.29 -6.21
N THR A 44 2.94 -0.57 -5.10
CA THR A 44 3.97 -0.64 -4.06
C THR A 44 4.01 -2.03 -3.42
N ALA A 45 2.86 -2.62 -3.10
CA ALA A 45 2.77 -3.95 -2.52
C ALA A 45 3.19 -5.04 -3.53
N GLU A 46 2.83 -4.91 -4.79
CA GLU A 46 3.27 -5.82 -5.88
C GLU A 46 4.79 -5.76 -6.04
N LEU A 47 5.40 -4.58 -6.05
CA LEU A 47 6.85 -4.42 -6.12
C LEU A 47 7.56 -5.01 -4.89
N ALA A 48 7.00 -4.82 -3.69
CA ALA A 48 7.52 -5.43 -2.47
C ALA A 48 7.42 -6.97 -2.53
N ALA A 49 6.36 -7.51 -3.10
CA ALA A 49 6.17 -8.93 -3.32
C ALA A 49 7.25 -9.52 -4.27
N ASP A 50 7.56 -8.82 -5.36
CA ASP A 50 8.64 -9.20 -6.27
C ASP A 50 9.99 -9.20 -5.56
N GLY A 51 10.26 -8.17 -4.76
CA GLY A 51 11.46 -8.10 -3.94
C GLY A 51 11.58 -9.25 -2.93
N LEU A 52 10.47 -9.65 -2.30
CA LEU A 52 10.43 -10.81 -1.39
C LEU A 52 10.69 -12.13 -2.12
N ALA A 53 10.21 -12.29 -3.35
CA ALA A 53 10.49 -13.46 -4.17
C ALA A 53 12.01 -13.57 -4.47
N LEU A 54 12.66 -12.45 -4.79
CA LEU A 54 14.11 -12.39 -4.96
C LEU A 54 14.85 -12.69 -3.66
N ALA A 55 14.41 -12.11 -2.54
CA ALA A 55 14.99 -12.38 -1.23
C ALA A 55 14.90 -13.87 -0.84
N ALA A 56 13.80 -14.52 -1.18
CA ALA A 56 13.64 -15.96 -0.95
C ALA A 56 14.62 -16.81 -1.77
N GLN A 57 14.87 -16.42 -3.02
CA GLN A 57 15.87 -17.10 -3.88
C GLN A 57 17.28 -16.90 -3.31
N LEU A 58 17.63 -15.67 -2.93
CA LEU A 58 18.92 -15.35 -2.33
C LEU A 58 19.15 -16.10 -1.01
N ALA A 59 18.11 -16.22 -0.17
CA ALA A 59 18.19 -16.97 1.09
C ALA A 59 18.49 -18.46 0.89
N GLY A 60 18.11 -19.05 -0.26
CA GLY A 60 18.48 -20.41 -0.64
C GLY A 60 19.94 -20.56 -1.05
N MET A 61 20.60 -19.47 -1.45
CA MET A 61 21.99 -19.40 -1.90
C MET A 61 22.90 -18.74 -0.85
N ALA A 62 22.35 -18.35 0.29
CA ALA A 62 22.99 -17.45 1.23
C ALA A 62 24.22 -18.06 1.92
N LEU A 63 25.27 -17.27 1.93
CA LEU A 63 26.36 -17.41 2.87
C LEU A 63 25.90 -16.82 4.22
N ALA A 64 26.23 -17.48 5.32
CA ALA A 64 25.88 -17.04 6.68
C ALA A 64 26.24 -15.55 6.95
N ARG A 65 27.35 -15.10 6.37
CA ARG A 65 27.82 -13.70 6.51
C ARG A 65 26.91 -12.62 5.93
N THR A 66 25.95 -12.97 5.05
CA THR A 66 24.99 -12.03 4.44
C THR A 66 23.57 -12.18 5.01
N ALA A 67 23.36 -13.11 5.93
CA ALA A 67 22.03 -13.41 6.46
C ALA A 67 21.40 -12.22 7.19
N SER A 68 22.20 -11.44 7.93
CA SER A 68 21.70 -10.24 8.63
C SER A 68 21.20 -9.18 7.66
N ASP A 69 21.93 -8.90 6.57
CA ASP A 69 21.53 -7.91 5.57
C ASP A 69 20.27 -8.38 4.81
N GLN A 70 20.20 -9.66 4.51
CA GLN A 70 19.02 -10.27 3.89
C GLN A 70 17.80 -10.21 4.82
N LEU A 71 17.98 -10.42 6.12
CA LEU A 71 16.91 -10.30 7.11
C LEU A 71 16.37 -8.87 7.18
N VAL A 72 17.24 -7.86 7.20
CA VAL A 72 16.84 -6.44 7.16
C VAL A 72 16.06 -6.15 5.88
N ALA A 73 16.55 -6.57 4.72
CA ALA A 73 15.86 -6.38 3.45
C ALA A 73 14.48 -7.04 3.45
N ALA A 74 14.38 -8.29 3.93
CA ALA A 74 13.13 -9.02 4.00
C ALA A 74 12.10 -8.33 4.93
N HIS A 75 12.54 -7.79 6.07
CA HIS A 75 11.67 -7.04 6.98
C HIS A 75 11.13 -5.75 6.34
N LEU A 76 11.98 -4.97 5.65
CA LEU A 76 11.55 -3.74 4.98
C LEU A 76 10.56 -4.02 3.85
N LEU A 77 10.83 -5.03 3.02
CA LEU A 77 9.93 -5.44 1.94
C LEU A 77 8.61 -5.98 2.49
N ARG A 78 8.65 -6.76 3.56
CA ARG A 78 7.45 -7.25 4.24
C ARG A 78 6.62 -6.11 4.81
N ALA A 79 7.23 -5.11 5.43
CA ALA A 79 6.54 -3.93 5.92
C ALA A 79 5.85 -3.15 4.78
N GLY A 80 6.52 -3.00 3.64
CA GLY A 80 5.94 -2.38 2.43
C GLY A 80 4.74 -3.16 1.90
N LEU A 81 4.84 -4.48 1.83
CA LEU A 81 3.76 -5.37 1.40
C LEU A 81 2.55 -5.28 2.35
N GLU A 82 2.76 -5.43 3.66
CA GLU A 82 1.70 -5.42 4.67
C GLU A 82 1.02 -4.03 4.77
N GLY A 83 1.79 -2.95 4.69
CA GLY A 83 1.28 -1.58 4.66
C GLY A 83 0.43 -1.32 3.42
N GLY A 84 0.90 -1.77 2.24
CA GLY A 84 0.15 -1.69 1.00
C GLY A 84 -1.18 -2.45 1.07
N ILE A 85 -1.17 -3.70 1.48
CA ILE A 85 -2.39 -4.52 1.65
C ILE A 85 -3.38 -3.84 2.60
N SER A 86 -2.91 -3.30 3.71
CA SER A 86 -3.77 -2.62 4.69
C SER A 86 -4.43 -1.36 4.09
N THR A 87 -3.67 -0.56 3.34
CA THR A 87 -4.18 0.64 2.66
C THR A 87 -5.18 0.29 1.56
N ILE A 88 -4.89 -0.73 0.77
CA ILE A 88 -5.82 -1.23 -0.26
C ILE A 88 -7.13 -1.67 0.38
N ALA A 89 -7.08 -2.48 1.44
CA ALA A 89 -8.26 -2.95 2.14
C ALA A 89 -9.10 -1.80 2.71
N PHE A 90 -8.45 -0.75 3.22
CA PHE A 90 -9.13 0.45 3.67
C PHE A 90 -9.85 1.18 2.53
N ASN A 91 -9.20 1.33 1.37
CA ASN A 91 -9.77 2.01 0.22
C ASN A 91 -10.93 1.19 -0.40
N LEU A 92 -10.75 -0.12 -0.59
CA LEU A 92 -11.77 -1.00 -1.15
C LEU A 92 -13.09 -0.98 -0.37
N ARG A 93 -13.04 -0.84 0.96
CA ARG A 93 -14.25 -0.72 1.79
C ARG A 93 -15.08 0.54 1.50
N ARG A 94 -14.47 1.55 0.86
CA ARG A 94 -15.10 2.84 0.53
C ARG A 94 -15.48 2.95 -0.94
N MET A 95 -15.12 1.97 -1.75
CA MET A 95 -15.47 1.92 -3.17
C MET A 95 -16.83 1.26 -3.35
N ALA A 96 -17.59 1.76 -4.31
CA ALA A 96 -18.81 1.10 -4.77
C ALA A 96 -18.50 -0.28 -5.38
N ALA A 97 -19.43 -1.22 -5.24
CA ALA A 97 -19.32 -2.50 -5.91
C ALA A 97 -19.30 -2.31 -7.43
N GLY A 98 -18.41 -3.04 -8.11
CA GLY A 98 -18.26 -2.95 -9.56
C GLY A 98 -16.93 -3.52 -10.06
N PRO A 99 -16.76 -3.60 -11.39
CA PRO A 99 -15.65 -4.31 -12.00
C PRO A 99 -14.27 -3.75 -11.61
N VAL A 100 -14.15 -2.45 -11.42
CA VAL A 100 -12.87 -1.81 -11.00
C VAL A 100 -12.48 -2.23 -9.59
N ARG A 101 -13.45 -2.16 -8.64
CA ARG A 101 -13.23 -2.63 -7.27
C ARG A 101 -12.89 -4.11 -7.22
N ASP A 102 -13.58 -4.92 -8.03
CA ASP A 102 -13.40 -6.37 -8.05
C ASP A 102 -12.02 -6.75 -8.62
N ASP A 103 -11.52 -6.05 -9.64
CA ASP A 103 -10.16 -6.21 -10.15
C ASP A 103 -9.10 -5.88 -9.10
N LEU A 104 -9.22 -4.71 -8.46
CA LEU A 104 -8.32 -4.29 -7.40
C LEU A 104 -8.32 -5.29 -6.22
N ALA A 105 -9.50 -5.80 -5.85
CA ALA A 105 -9.65 -6.80 -4.79
C ALA A 105 -9.00 -8.14 -5.19
N ALA A 106 -9.15 -8.57 -6.44
CA ALA A 106 -8.53 -9.80 -6.94
C ALA A 106 -7.00 -9.70 -6.96
N ARG A 107 -6.46 -8.54 -7.38
CA ARG A 107 -5.02 -8.27 -7.36
C ARG A 107 -4.49 -8.28 -5.93
N ALA A 108 -5.15 -7.59 -5.01
CA ALA A 108 -4.78 -7.59 -3.59
C ALA A 108 -4.85 -8.99 -2.96
N GLY A 109 -5.84 -9.80 -3.33
CA GLY A 109 -6.00 -11.17 -2.85
C GLY A 109 -4.80 -12.07 -3.16
N ARG A 110 -4.16 -11.87 -4.32
CA ARG A 110 -2.95 -12.61 -4.70
C ARG A 110 -1.74 -12.30 -3.81
N LEU A 111 -1.71 -11.14 -3.18
CA LEU A 111 -0.63 -10.71 -2.28
C LEU A 111 -0.70 -11.40 -0.91
N GLU A 112 -1.85 -11.94 -0.52
CA GLU A 112 -2.02 -12.59 0.79
C GLU A 112 -1.18 -13.89 0.92
N ASP A 113 -1.02 -14.64 -0.16
CA ASP A 113 -0.15 -15.83 -0.15
C ASP A 113 1.31 -15.43 -0.01
N ILE A 114 1.71 -14.34 -0.67
CA ILE A 114 3.07 -13.80 -0.58
C ILE A 114 3.33 -13.26 0.83
N ARG A 115 2.35 -12.61 1.45
CA ARG A 115 2.43 -12.13 2.84
C ARG A 115 2.71 -13.29 3.81
N ARG A 116 2.03 -14.42 3.63
CA ARG A 116 2.28 -15.64 4.45
C ARG A 116 3.67 -16.21 4.20
N ALA A 117 4.10 -16.29 2.95
CA ALA A 117 5.44 -16.76 2.59
C ALA A 117 6.55 -15.85 3.14
N ALA A 118 6.31 -14.53 3.16
CA ALA A 118 7.24 -13.55 3.72
C ALA A 118 7.48 -13.72 5.23
N ALA A 119 6.45 -14.11 5.99
CA ALA A 119 6.59 -14.43 7.40
C ALA A 119 7.55 -15.62 7.60
N ALA A 120 7.35 -16.71 6.87
CA ALA A 120 8.22 -17.88 6.92
C ALA A 120 9.66 -17.57 6.47
N LEU A 121 9.84 -16.69 5.49
CA LEU A 121 11.17 -16.25 5.04
C LEU A 121 11.91 -15.49 6.17
N THR A 122 11.25 -14.55 6.83
CA THR A 122 11.87 -13.79 7.92
C THR A 122 12.21 -14.69 9.11
N GLU A 123 11.37 -15.66 9.47
CA GLU A 123 11.67 -16.65 10.49
C GLU A 123 12.92 -17.49 10.15
N ARG A 124 13.00 -17.96 8.92
CA ARG A 124 14.16 -18.73 8.43
C ARG A 124 15.46 -17.92 8.47
N LEU A 125 15.42 -16.66 8.02
CA LEU A 125 16.59 -15.77 8.04
C LEU A 125 17.00 -15.42 9.48
N THR A 126 16.04 -15.21 10.37
CA THR A 126 16.32 -15.00 11.81
C THR A 126 17.07 -16.19 12.40
N ALA A 127 16.60 -17.42 12.14
CA ALA A 127 17.27 -18.62 12.62
C ALA A 127 18.72 -18.74 12.06
N MET A 128 18.97 -18.31 10.83
CA MET A 128 20.32 -18.29 10.24
C MET A 128 21.24 -17.27 10.91
N VAL A 129 20.71 -16.11 11.32
CA VAL A 129 21.48 -15.06 12.01
C VAL A 129 21.83 -15.47 13.43
N GLU A 130 20.95 -16.22 14.10
CA GLU A 130 21.12 -16.67 15.49
C GLU A 130 22.01 -17.92 15.63
N GLN A 131 22.35 -18.59 14.52
CA GLN A 131 23.28 -19.73 14.57
C GLN A 131 24.72 -19.24 14.77
N PRO A 132 25.47 -19.85 15.71
CA PRO A 132 26.85 -19.49 15.98
C PRO A 132 27.83 -19.85 14.86
#